data_d502a13c8f02468e4c5c47271174e899
#
_entry.id   d502a13c8f02468e4c5c47271174e899
#
_cell.length_a   1.000
_cell.length_b   1.000
_cell.length_c   1.000
_cell.angle_alpha   90.00
_cell.angle_beta   90.00
_cell.angle_gamma   90.00
#
_symmetry.space_group_name_H-M   'P 1'
#
loop_
_entity.id
_entity.type
_entity.pdbx_description
1 polymer ?
#
loop_
_entity_poly.entity_id
_entity_poly.type
_entity_poly.pdbx_seq_one_letter_code
_entity_poly.pdbx_strand_id
1 'polypeptide(L)'
;PSELTLGAEYSFDELEDRSIGYAIDTDQTVHIVGGYLQNEWKTKKWSLLIGGRLDKHNLVDHVIFSPRANVRFNPSESVNLRVSYAGGYRAPQAFDEDMHIAIVGGERVRIRLADDLKEERSHSVSLSADLYHTFGSVQANLLVEGFYTKLEDVFALRDIEDTADGGKIKERYNGSGATVRGLNVEGRAAFTRWFELQAGMTWQRSRYSGPEQWSEDAEVPPVRRMFRTPDLYGYFTASFKPLRRFTADVTGTCTGEMLVQHMAGSGVDRDVAVTTPTFCDVNLRLAYDLRIYKEITLQLYGGVQNIFNAYQKDFDQGAERDSGYVYGPSMPRSWFVGAKISF
;
A
#
# COMPACT_ATOMS: atom_id res chain seq x y z
N PRO A 1 24.40 15.65 21.87
CA PRO A 1 25.10 15.58 20.58
C PRO A 1 24.17 15.94 19.45
N SER A 2 24.75 16.42 18.36
CA SER A 2 24.05 16.81 17.13
C SER A 2 24.65 15.99 15.98
N GLU A 3 23.81 15.55 15.04
CA GLU A 3 24.21 14.78 13.88
C GLU A 3 23.59 15.41 12.65
N LEU A 4 24.44 15.94 11.77
CA LEU A 4 24.04 16.55 10.50
C LEU A 4 24.17 15.51 9.39
N THR A 5 23.11 15.33 8.62
CA THR A 5 23.10 14.48 7.43
C THR A 5 22.76 15.34 6.22
N LEU A 6 23.55 15.23 5.19
CA LEU A 6 23.29 15.87 3.90
C LEU A 6 23.53 14.87 2.78
N GLY A 7 22.85 15.04 1.68
CA GLY A 7 23.04 14.21 0.50
C GLY A 7 22.44 14.84 -0.74
N ALA A 8 22.91 14.33 -1.86
CA ALA A 8 22.39 14.65 -3.19
C ALA A 8 22.08 13.33 -3.92
N GLU A 9 21.07 13.37 -4.76
CA GLU A 9 20.60 12.23 -5.53
C GLU A 9 20.28 12.67 -6.96
N TYR A 10 20.61 11.84 -7.90
CA TYR A 10 20.13 11.93 -9.26
C TYR A 10 19.44 10.64 -9.63
N SER A 11 18.20 10.74 -10.08
CA SER A 11 17.40 9.61 -10.58
C SER A 11 17.10 9.83 -12.05
N PHE A 12 17.25 8.75 -12.81
CA PHE A 12 16.90 8.68 -14.22
C PHE A 12 16.02 7.47 -14.43
N ASP A 13 14.90 7.66 -15.10
CA ASP A 13 13.97 6.61 -15.48
C ASP A 13 13.49 6.83 -16.90
N GLU A 14 13.51 5.78 -17.71
CA GLU A 14 13.06 5.78 -19.09
C GLU A 14 12.01 4.68 -19.26
N LEU A 15 10.80 5.08 -19.63
CA LEU A 15 9.69 4.20 -19.89
C LEU A 15 9.38 4.22 -21.38
N GLU A 16 9.39 3.04 -22.00
CA GLU A 16 8.92 2.81 -23.35
C GLU A 16 7.90 1.65 -23.30
N ASP A 17 6.62 1.95 -23.51
CA ASP A 17 5.56 0.95 -23.58
C ASP A 17 4.84 1.03 -24.93
N ARG A 18 4.67 -0.12 -25.59
CA ARG A 18 4.05 -0.23 -26.91
C ARG A 18 2.92 -1.25 -26.91
N SER A 19 1.71 -0.76 -26.86
CA SER A 19 0.50 -1.57 -26.98
C SER A 19 0.08 -1.70 -28.43
N ILE A 20 0.72 -2.62 -29.18
CA ILE A 20 0.59 -2.78 -30.64
C ILE A 20 -0.88 -2.99 -31.06
N GLY A 21 -1.65 -3.80 -30.31
CA GLY A 21 -3.06 -4.09 -30.58
C GLY A 21 -3.98 -2.87 -30.48
N TYR A 22 -3.57 -1.86 -29.73
CA TYR A 22 -4.33 -0.63 -29.51
C TYR A 22 -3.71 0.60 -30.18
N ALA A 23 -2.54 0.46 -30.81
CA ALA A 23 -1.77 1.54 -31.39
C ALA A 23 -1.52 2.69 -30.36
N ILE A 24 -1.19 2.31 -29.14
CA ILE A 24 -0.82 3.23 -28.06
C ILE A 24 0.66 3.04 -27.77
N ASP A 25 1.42 4.12 -27.88
CA ASP A 25 2.83 4.18 -27.50
C ASP A 25 2.97 5.19 -26.36
N THR A 26 3.64 4.80 -25.30
CA THR A 26 3.97 5.65 -24.15
C THR A 26 5.47 5.74 -24.03
N ASP A 27 6.03 6.89 -24.33
CA ASP A 27 7.45 7.20 -24.18
C ASP A 27 7.60 8.31 -23.15
N GLN A 28 8.30 8.04 -22.05
CA GLN A 28 8.54 9.05 -21.04
C GLN A 28 9.94 8.92 -20.45
N THR A 29 10.64 10.04 -20.39
CA THR A 29 11.92 10.13 -19.71
C THR A 29 11.77 11.03 -18.47
N VAL A 30 12.18 10.53 -17.32
CA VAL A 30 12.12 11.23 -16.05
C VAL A 30 13.53 11.49 -15.53
N HIS A 31 13.79 12.74 -15.17
CA HIS A 31 15.02 13.18 -14.51
C HIS A 31 14.67 13.88 -13.22
N ILE A 32 15.26 13.43 -12.12
CA ILE A 32 15.10 14.08 -10.82
C ILE A 32 16.47 14.38 -10.25
N VAL A 33 16.72 15.67 -9.95
CA VAL A 33 17.89 16.11 -9.20
C VAL A 33 17.40 16.56 -7.83
N GLY A 34 17.86 15.88 -6.78
CA GLY A 34 17.44 16.14 -5.42
C GLY A 34 18.61 16.41 -4.49
N GLY A 35 18.37 17.26 -3.50
CA GLY A 35 19.28 17.49 -2.39
C GLY A 35 18.52 17.52 -1.07
N TYR A 36 19.10 16.96 -0.01
CA TYR A 36 18.47 16.98 1.31
C TYR A 36 19.46 17.37 2.39
N LEU A 37 18.91 18.00 3.40
CA LEU A 37 19.61 18.36 4.62
C LEU A 37 18.73 18.07 5.81
N GLN A 38 19.29 17.40 6.83
CA GLN A 38 18.61 17.19 8.10
C GLN A 38 19.59 17.24 9.26
N ASN A 39 19.13 17.71 10.40
CA ASN A 39 19.90 17.66 11.62
C ASN A 39 19.09 16.98 12.74
N GLU A 40 19.75 16.12 13.48
CA GLU A 40 19.18 15.45 14.64
C GLU A 40 19.93 15.87 15.90
N TRP A 41 19.22 16.43 16.88
CA TRP A 41 19.72 16.75 18.22
C TRP A 41 19.27 15.69 19.20
N LYS A 42 20.21 15.03 19.88
CA LYS A 42 19.95 13.93 20.79
C LYS A 42 20.36 14.27 22.22
N THR A 43 19.49 13.92 23.15
CA THR A 43 19.78 13.84 24.58
C THR A 43 19.48 12.42 25.08
N LYS A 44 19.65 12.15 26.37
CA LYS A 44 19.28 10.83 26.92
C LYS A 44 17.81 10.48 26.75
N LYS A 45 16.92 11.47 26.80
CA LYS A 45 15.47 11.26 26.75
C LYS A 45 14.80 11.81 25.48
N TRP A 46 15.43 12.78 24.83
CA TRP A 46 14.84 13.49 23.71
C TRP A 46 15.68 13.34 22.44
N SER A 47 15.01 13.21 21.31
CA SER A 47 15.60 13.42 20.01
C SER A 47 14.67 14.33 19.20
N LEU A 48 15.25 15.37 18.59
CA LEU A 48 14.58 16.27 17.66
C LEU A 48 15.30 16.16 16.32
N LEU A 49 14.58 15.76 15.28
CA LEU A 49 15.06 15.77 13.91
C LEU A 49 14.25 16.80 13.12
N ILE A 50 14.94 17.68 12.41
CA ILE A 50 14.35 18.62 11.44
C ILE A 50 15.15 18.52 10.16
N GLY A 51 14.47 18.46 9.03
CA GLY A 51 15.09 18.40 7.72
C GLY A 51 14.13 18.76 6.60
N GLY A 52 14.68 18.80 5.42
CA GLY A 52 13.94 19.02 4.20
C GLY A 52 14.70 18.52 2.98
N ARG A 53 13.97 18.27 1.92
CA ARG A 53 14.46 17.87 0.61
C ARG A 53 13.94 18.84 -0.43
N LEU A 54 14.80 19.19 -1.38
CA LEU A 54 14.49 19.97 -2.55
C LEU A 54 14.70 19.08 -3.78
N ASP A 55 13.69 18.95 -4.61
CA ASP A 55 13.73 18.18 -5.84
C ASP A 55 13.41 19.07 -7.05
N LYS A 56 14.19 18.96 -8.11
CA LYS A 56 13.83 19.44 -9.44
C LYS A 56 13.52 18.23 -10.31
N HIS A 57 12.25 18.10 -10.66
CA HIS A 57 11.71 17.10 -11.56
C HIS A 57 11.53 17.71 -12.95
N ASN A 58 11.89 17.01 -14.04
CA ASN A 58 11.76 17.56 -15.39
C ASN A 58 10.31 17.81 -15.84
N LEU A 59 9.34 17.05 -15.28
CA LEU A 59 7.90 17.21 -15.56
C LEU A 59 7.21 18.26 -14.66
N VAL A 60 7.95 18.96 -13.81
CA VAL A 60 7.43 20.01 -12.91
C VAL A 60 8.26 21.27 -13.05
N ASP A 61 7.62 22.41 -13.31
CA ASP A 61 8.30 23.66 -13.64
C ASP A 61 9.08 24.28 -12.48
N HIS A 62 8.68 24.01 -11.25
CA HIS A 62 9.30 24.56 -10.04
C HIS A 62 10.07 23.52 -9.23
N VAL A 63 10.82 24.00 -8.25
CA VAL A 63 11.49 23.14 -7.28
C VAL A 63 10.48 22.72 -6.19
N ILE A 64 10.43 21.44 -5.91
CA ILE A 64 9.50 20.87 -4.93
C ILE A 64 10.22 20.78 -3.59
N PHE A 65 9.58 21.29 -2.53
CA PHE A 65 10.10 21.20 -1.17
C PHE A 65 9.30 20.21 -0.34
N SER A 66 10.00 19.24 0.25
CA SER A 66 9.46 18.19 1.12
C SER A 66 10.05 18.31 2.53
N PRO A 67 9.36 18.97 3.46
CA PRO A 67 9.81 19.11 4.85
C PRO A 67 9.57 17.84 5.65
N ARG A 68 10.40 17.64 6.70
CA ARG A 68 10.17 16.60 7.72
C ARG A 68 10.61 17.07 9.09
N ALA A 69 9.87 16.66 10.11
CA ALA A 69 10.22 16.86 11.51
C ALA A 69 9.83 15.62 12.32
N ASN A 70 10.64 15.28 13.30
CA ASN A 70 10.35 14.17 14.20
C ASN A 70 10.82 14.53 15.62
N VAL A 71 9.93 14.36 16.58
CA VAL A 71 10.24 14.49 18.01
C VAL A 71 10.04 13.14 18.66
N ARG A 72 11.07 12.63 19.32
CA ARG A 72 11.00 11.41 20.11
C ARG A 72 11.28 11.72 21.57
N PHE A 73 10.49 11.14 22.45
CA PHE A 73 10.64 11.24 23.90
C PHE A 73 10.64 9.85 24.52
N ASN A 74 11.72 9.50 25.22
CA ASN A 74 11.88 8.26 25.95
C ASN A 74 11.85 8.57 27.47
N PRO A 75 10.67 8.58 28.10
CA PRO A 75 10.59 8.81 29.56
C PRO A 75 11.28 7.70 30.34
N SER A 76 11.28 6.48 29.84
CA SER A 76 11.97 5.30 30.36
C SER A 76 12.54 4.45 29.22
N GLU A 77 13.27 3.40 29.54
CA GLU A 77 13.76 2.42 28.57
C GLU A 77 12.63 1.60 27.92
N SER A 78 11.48 1.52 28.59
CA SER A 78 10.33 0.74 28.18
C SER A 78 9.27 1.55 27.44
N VAL A 79 9.45 2.86 27.28
CA VAL A 79 8.45 3.74 26.66
C VAL A 79 9.12 4.68 25.66
N ASN A 80 8.64 4.63 24.43
CA ASN A 80 9.05 5.53 23.36
C ASN A 80 7.82 6.24 22.81
N LEU A 81 7.77 7.56 22.93
CA LEU A 81 6.72 8.40 22.35
C LEU A 81 7.30 9.16 21.17
N ARG A 82 6.55 9.27 20.09
CA ARG A 82 7.00 9.95 18.88
C ARG A 82 5.89 10.77 18.24
N VAL A 83 6.24 11.97 17.82
CA VAL A 83 5.43 12.80 16.92
C VAL A 83 6.23 13.01 15.65
N SER A 84 5.61 12.78 14.50
CA SER A 84 6.24 12.94 13.19
C SER A 84 5.38 13.80 12.28
N TYR A 85 6.05 14.62 11.47
CA TYR A 85 5.47 15.32 10.34
C TYR A 85 6.33 15.08 9.10
N ALA A 86 5.70 14.83 7.95
CA ALA A 86 6.36 14.71 6.67
C ALA A 86 5.51 15.27 5.55
N GLY A 87 6.12 16.07 4.68
CA GLY A 87 5.61 16.43 3.37
C GLY A 87 6.14 15.46 2.31
N GLY A 88 5.31 15.17 1.31
CA GLY A 88 5.67 14.34 0.16
C GLY A 88 5.00 14.86 -1.11
N TYR A 89 5.42 14.32 -2.25
CA TYR A 89 4.81 14.62 -3.54
C TYR A 89 4.81 13.41 -4.47
N ARG A 90 3.95 13.45 -5.49
CA ARG A 90 3.93 12.55 -6.62
C ARG A 90 3.89 13.37 -7.91
N ALA A 91 4.88 13.23 -8.76
CA ALA A 91 4.96 13.98 -10.01
C ALA A 91 4.00 13.42 -11.06
N PRO A 92 3.57 14.22 -12.07
CA PRO A 92 2.64 13.81 -13.11
C PRO A 92 3.34 12.97 -14.21
N GLN A 93 4.01 11.90 -13.82
CA GLN A 93 4.62 10.93 -14.73
C GLN A 93 3.63 9.82 -15.11
N ALA A 94 3.96 9.06 -16.13
CA ALA A 94 3.20 7.84 -16.46
C ALA A 94 3.33 6.83 -15.32
N PHE A 95 2.25 6.14 -15.03
CA PHE A 95 2.17 5.16 -13.96
C PHE A 95 1.82 3.79 -14.52
N ASP A 96 2.04 2.76 -13.73
CA ASP A 96 1.75 1.37 -14.10
C ASP A 96 0.28 1.19 -14.52
N GLU A 97 -0.65 1.88 -13.83
CA GLU A 97 -2.06 1.89 -14.20
C GLU A 97 -2.34 2.45 -15.60
N ASP A 98 -1.50 3.31 -16.14
CA ASP A 98 -1.68 3.89 -17.49
C ASP A 98 -1.39 2.87 -18.60
N MET A 99 -0.54 1.88 -18.32
CA MET A 99 -0.18 0.81 -19.25
C MET A 99 -1.21 -0.33 -19.25
N HIS A 100 -2.07 -0.40 -18.24
CA HIS A 100 -3.06 -1.47 -18.06
C HIS A 100 -4.52 -1.05 -18.30
N ILE A 101 -4.75 0.08 -18.97
CA ILE A 101 -6.09 0.61 -19.22
C ILE A 101 -6.85 -0.16 -20.33
N ALA A 102 -6.25 -1.19 -20.91
CA ALA A 102 -6.94 -2.03 -21.86
C ALA A 102 -7.89 -3.00 -21.15
N ILE A 103 -9.17 -2.71 -21.16
CA ILE A 103 -10.23 -3.65 -20.77
C ILE A 103 -10.28 -4.75 -21.84
N VAL A 104 -10.36 -6.01 -21.42
CA VAL A 104 -10.48 -7.14 -22.36
C VAL A 104 -11.78 -7.01 -23.17
N GLY A 105 -11.64 -6.80 -24.47
CA GLY A 105 -12.77 -6.50 -25.35
C GLY A 105 -13.29 -5.06 -25.25
N GLY A 106 -12.62 -4.20 -24.48
CA GLY A 106 -13.03 -2.84 -24.20
C GLY A 106 -12.45 -1.79 -25.15
N GLU A 107 -12.86 -0.57 -24.90
CA GLU A 107 -12.45 0.62 -25.63
C GLU A 107 -10.97 0.93 -25.41
N ARG A 108 -10.34 1.46 -26.44
CA ARG A 108 -8.98 2.01 -26.30
C ARG A 108 -9.03 3.31 -25.50
N VAL A 109 -8.28 3.39 -24.42
CA VAL A 109 -8.19 4.60 -23.62
C VAL A 109 -6.79 5.19 -23.79
N ARG A 110 -6.72 6.47 -24.21
CA ARG A 110 -5.48 7.26 -24.19
C ARG A 110 -5.56 8.27 -23.06
N ILE A 111 -4.50 8.39 -22.27
CA ILE A 111 -4.40 9.40 -21.23
C ILE A 111 -3.64 10.60 -21.78
N ARG A 112 -4.24 11.78 -21.69
CA ARG A 112 -3.61 13.07 -21.91
C ARG A 112 -3.43 13.78 -20.58
N LEU A 113 -2.32 14.44 -20.38
CA LEU A 113 -2.10 15.30 -19.22
C LEU A 113 -2.72 16.68 -19.46
N ALA A 114 -3.40 17.25 -18.48
CA ALA A 114 -3.88 18.61 -18.53
C ALA A 114 -2.70 19.60 -18.57
N ASP A 115 -2.86 20.69 -19.32
CA ASP A 115 -1.79 21.68 -19.50
C ASP A 115 -1.36 22.35 -18.18
N ASP A 116 -2.24 22.38 -17.19
CA ASP A 116 -2.02 22.98 -15.86
C ASP A 116 -1.79 21.93 -14.77
N LEU A 117 -1.52 20.67 -15.15
CA LEU A 117 -1.33 19.56 -14.21
C LEU A 117 -0.11 19.79 -13.31
N LYS A 118 -0.34 19.76 -12.01
CA LYS A 118 0.66 19.92 -10.96
C LYS A 118 0.94 18.58 -10.30
N GLU A 119 2.01 18.52 -9.53
CA GLU A 119 2.25 17.37 -8.65
C GLU A 119 1.18 17.23 -7.57
N GLU A 120 0.82 16.01 -7.20
CA GLU A 120 0.09 15.73 -5.97
C GLU A 120 0.97 16.02 -4.77
N ARG A 121 0.41 16.58 -3.71
CA ARG A 121 1.10 16.84 -2.44
C ARG A 121 0.46 16.12 -1.28
N SER A 122 1.29 15.69 -0.34
CA SER A 122 0.83 15.07 0.90
C SER A 122 1.43 15.76 2.13
N HIS A 123 0.62 15.87 3.16
CA HIS A 123 1.02 16.31 4.50
C HIS A 123 0.56 15.28 5.51
N SER A 124 1.51 14.61 6.15
CA SER A 124 1.25 13.54 7.10
C SER A 124 1.73 13.91 8.50
N VAL A 125 0.87 13.69 9.48
CA VAL A 125 1.19 13.81 10.90
C VAL A 125 0.90 12.47 11.56
N SER A 126 1.81 11.97 12.40
CA SER A 126 1.56 10.81 13.24
C SER A 126 2.01 11.03 14.68
N LEU A 127 1.30 10.37 15.60
CA LEU A 127 1.62 10.27 17.01
C LEU A 127 1.66 8.80 17.39
N SER A 128 2.79 8.31 17.88
CA SER A 128 2.93 6.92 18.30
C SER A 128 3.47 6.77 19.71
N ALA A 129 3.03 5.68 20.35
CA ALA A 129 3.54 5.18 21.60
C ALA A 129 3.99 3.73 21.41
N ASP A 130 5.25 3.44 21.69
CA ASP A 130 5.85 2.13 21.62
C ASP A 130 6.26 1.69 23.02
N LEU A 131 5.61 0.64 23.52
CA LEU A 131 5.65 0.19 24.91
C LEU A 131 6.26 -1.21 24.98
N TYR A 132 7.27 -1.37 25.81
CA TYR A 132 7.94 -2.65 26.08
C TYR A 132 7.70 -3.06 27.51
N HIS A 133 7.30 -4.30 27.73
CA HIS A 133 7.15 -4.82 29.09
C HIS A 133 7.49 -6.31 29.16
N THR A 134 8.02 -6.72 30.30
CA THR A 134 8.28 -8.12 30.60
C THR A 134 7.42 -8.55 31.79
N PHE A 135 6.49 -9.46 31.51
CA PHE A 135 5.60 -10.06 32.52
C PHE A 135 6.12 -11.46 32.90
N GLY A 136 6.98 -11.54 33.89
CA GLY A 136 7.65 -12.81 34.22
C GLY A 136 8.54 -13.29 33.07
N SER A 137 8.17 -14.39 32.42
CA SER A 137 8.89 -14.92 31.25
C SER A 137 8.37 -14.41 29.89
N VAL A 138 7.29 -13.63 29.88
CA VAL A 138 6.66 -13.10 28.66
C VAL A 138 7.27 -11.75 28.33
N GLN A 139 7.91 -11.64 27.17
CA GLN A 139 8.34 -10.35 26.63
C GLN A 139 7.26 -9.84 25.67
N ALA A 140 6.76 -8.64 25.92
CA ALA A 140 5.71 -8.01 25.13
C ALA A 140 6.12 -6.63 24.64
N ASN A 141 5.67 -6.30 23.44
CA ASN A 141 5.74 -4.97 22.84
C ASN A 141 4.36 -4.60 22.32
N LEU A 142 3.96 -3.35 22.52
CA LEU A 142 2.72 -2.77 21.98
C LEU A 142 3.06 -1.43 21.36
N LEU A 143 2.77 -1.31 20.06
CA LEU A 143 2.80 -0.05 19.32
C LEU A 143 1.36 0.41 19.06
N VAL A 144 1.10 1.67 19.40
CA VAL A 144 -0.15 2.35 19.03
C VAL A 144 0.22 3.63 18.30
N GLU A 145 -0.32 3.84 17.11
CA GLU A 145 -0.07 5.03 16.30
C GLU A 145 -1.37 5.60 15.74
N GLY A 146 -1.65 6.87 16.05
CA GLY A 146 -2.65 7.66 15.35
C GLY A 146 -2.02 8.45 14.21
N PHE A 147 -2.66 8.48 13.05
CA PHE A 147 -2.16 9.20 11.88
C PHE A 147 -3.25 10.01 11.17
N TYR A 148 -2.82 11.09 10.53
CA TYR A 148 -3.62 11.93 9.67
C TYR A 148 -2.79 12.36 8.47
N THR A 149 -3.29 12.07 7.26
CA THR A 149 -2.67 12.49 5.99
C THR A 149 -3.69 13.28 5.19
N LYS A 150 -3.30 14.48 4.76
CA LYS A 150 -4.02 15.28 3.79
C LYS A 150 -3.32 15.15 2.44
N LEU A 151 -4.10 14.85 1.40
CA LEU A 151 -3.67 14.83 0.01
C LEU A 151 -4.27 16.05 -0.68
N GLU A 152 -3.45 16.77 -1.44
CA GLU A 152 -3.82 17.94 -2.22
C GLU A 152 -3.50 17.68 -3.68
N ASP A 153 -4.28 18.27 -4.58
CA ASP A 153 -4.09 18.17 -6.03
C ASP A 153 -4.04 16.70 -6.53
N VAL A 154 -4.89 15.82 -5.93
CA VAL A 154 -4.93 14.38 -6.24
C VAL A 154 -5.25 14.17 -7.71
N PHE A 155 -4.52 13.28 -8.37
CA PHE A 155 -4.78 12.98 -9.78
C PHE A 155 -6.13 12.29 -9.96
N ALA A 156 -6.90 12.81 -10.90
CA ALA A 156 -8.17 12.28 -11.34
C ALA A 156 -8.19 12.20 -12.87
N LEU A 157 -9.09 11.38 -13.42
CA LEU A 157 -9.30 11.23 -14.84
C LEU A 157 -10.70 11.72 -15.19
N ARG A 158 -10.83 12.45 -16.31
CA ARG A 158 -12.11 12.82 -16.91
C ARG A 158 -12.10 12.50 -18.38
N ASP A 159 -13.26 12.16 -18.92
CA ASP A 159 -13.44 11.97 -20.35
C ASP A 159 -13.49 13.33 -21.03
N ILE A 160 -12.79 13.45 -22.16
CA ILE A 160 -12.74 14.70 -22.92
C ILE A 160 -13.19 14.50 -24.37
N GLU A 161 -12.98 13.33 -24.97
CA GLU A 161 -13.30 13.10 -26.38
C GLU A 161 -13.39 11.60 -26.67
N ASP A 162 -14.36 11.23 -27.54
CA ASP A 162 -14.42 9.92 -28.15
C ASP A 162 -13.66 9.96 -29.49
N THR A 163 -12.82 8.98 -29.73
CA THR A 163 -12.08 8.91 -30.98
C THR A 163 -12.94 8.28 -32.11
N ALA A 164 -12.72 8.70 -33.36
CA ALA A 164 -13.49 8.23 -34.52
C ALA A 164 -13.39 6.71 -34.75
N ASP A 165 -12.43 6.04 -34.14
CA ASP A 165 -12.18 4.60 -34.22
C ASP A 165 -12.70 3.83 -33.00
N GLY A 166 -13.56 4.44 -32.17
CA GLY A 166 -14.22 3.82 -31.02
C GLY A 166 -13.37 3.77 -29.77
N GLY A 167 -12.32 4.58 -29.66
CA GLY A 167 -11.54 4.76 -28.44
C GLY A 167 -11.95 6.02 -27.65
N LYS A 168 -11.43 6.17 -26.46
CA LYS A 168 -11.64 7.34 -25.57
C LYS A 168 -10.33 8.06 -25.28
N ILE A 169 -10.41 9.38 -25.14
CA ILE A 169 -9.33 10.18 -24.59
C ILE A 169 -9.75 10.67 -23.22
N LYS A 170 -9.01 10.23 -22.20
CA LYS A 170 -9.17 10.72 -20.83
C LYS A 170 -8.08 11.72 -20.52
N GLU A 171 -8.42 12.77 -19.78
CA GLU A 171 -7.48 13.77 -19.32
C GLU A 171 -7.20 13.57 -17.84
N ARG A 172 -5.90 13.45 -17.49
CA ARG A 172 -5.44 13.49 -16.11
C ARG A 172 -5.37 14.94 -15.66
N TYR A 173 -6.04 15.26 -14.58
CA TYR A 173 -6.10 16.59 -13.99
C TYR A 173 -5.99 16.52 -12.46
N ASN A 174 -5.78 17.64 -11.80
CA ASN A 174 -5.80 17.71 -10.34
C ASN A 174 -7.26 17.84 -9.86
N GLY A 175 -7.77 16.78 -9.25
CA GLY A 175 -9.10 16.73 -8.65
C GLY A 175 -9.16 17.29 -7.24
N SER A 176 -10.26 17.04 -6.55
CA SER A 176 -10.42 17.43 -5.16
C SER A 176 -9.48 16.60 -4.28
N GLY A 177 -8.75 17.21 -3.38
CA GLY A 177 -7.87 16.49 -2.46
C GLY A 177 -8.58 15.38 -1.66
N ALA A 178 -7.83 14.68 -0.84
CA ALA A 178 -8.37 13.62 0.01
C ALA A 178 -7.76 13.65 1.42
N THR A 179 -8.41 12.97 2.35
CA THR A 179 -7.90 12.77 3.71
C THR A 179 -7.92 11.30 4.07
N VAL A 180 -6.83 10.83 4.68
CA VAL A 180 -6.71 9.50 5.27
C VAL A 180 -6.34 9.68 6.74
N ARG A 181 -7.11 9.10 7.64
CA ARG A 181 -6.85 9.17 9.08
C ARG A 181 -7.20 7.87 9.75
N GLY A 182 -6.46 7.51 10.79
CA GLY A 182 -6.70 6.22 11.43
C GLY A 182 -5.84 5.97 12.65
N LEU A 183 -5.94 4.73 13.10
CA LEU A 183 -5.22 4.17 14.22
C LEU A 183 -4.60 2.84 13.82
N ASN A 184 -3.29 2.70 14.03
CA ASN A 184 -2.57 1.44 13.96
C ASN A 184 -2.35 0.91 15.37
N VAL A 185 -2.61 -0.36 15.58
CA VAL A 185 -2.27 -1.07 16.81
C VAL A 185 -1.52 -2.34 16.43
N GLU A 186 -0.31 -2.49 16.91
CA GLU A 186 0.51 -3.68 16.68
C GLU A 186 1.02 -4.21 18.02
N GLY A 187 0.86 -5.51 18.23
CA GLY A 187 1.34 -6.22 19.40
C GLY A 187 2.23 -7.39 19.04
N ARG A 188 3.31 -7.56 19.78
CA ARG A 188 4.17 -8.74 19.72
C ARG A 188 4.38 -9.28 21.12
N ALA A 189 4.23 -10.59 21.29
CA ALA A 189 4.47 -11.25 22.55
C ALA A 189 5.21 -12.57 22.35
N ALA A 190 6.36 -12.72 23.02
CA ALA A 190 7.06 -13.98 23.16
C ALA A 190 6.67 -14.58 24.51
N PHE A 191 5.67 -15.49 24.51
CA PHE A 191 5.12 -16.08 25.74
C PHE A 191 6.11 -17.03 26.40
N THR A 192 6.83 -17.76 25.56
CA THR A 192 7.87 -18.70 25.95
C THR A 192 8.86 -18.85 24.80
N ARG A 193 9.93 -19.63 24.99
CA ARG A 193 10.84 -19.98 23.89
C ARG A 193 10.20 -20.81 22.77
N TRP A 194 8.99 -21.31 22.95
CA TRP A 194 8.31 -22.15 21.98
C TRP A 194 7.07 -21.51 21.34
N PHE A 195 6.62 -20.34 21.82
CA PHE A 195 5.47 -19.66 21.25
C PHE A 195 5.69 -18.14 21.16
N GLU A 196 5.50 -17.59 19.97
CA GLU A 196 5.55 -16.16 19.66
C GLU A 196 4.30 -15.79 18.87
N LEU A 197 3.70 -14.66 19.21
CA LEU A 197 2.56 -14.07 18.51
C LEU A 197 2.89 -12.62 18.15
N GLN A 198 2.63 -12.25 16.90
CA GLN A 198 2.57 -10.89 16.42
C GLN A 198 1.23 -10.66 15.75
N ALA A 199 0.57 -9.54 16.03
CA ALA A 199 -0.66 -9.15 15.37
C ALA A 199 -0.71 -7.64 15.22
N GLY A 200 -1.26 -7.18 14.11
CA GLY A 200 -1.46 -5.77 13.82
C GLY A 200 -2.83 -5.53 13.21
N MET A 201 -3.41 -4.38 13.54
CA MET A 201 -4.70 -3.94 13.02
C MET A 201 -4.65 -2.45 12.71
N THR A 202 -5.17 -2.07 11.57
CA THR A 202 -5.39 -0.69 11.16
C THR A 202 -6.88 -0.43 11.04
N TRP A 203 -7.34 0.58 11.72
CA TRP A 203 -8.65 1.18 11.48
C TRP A 203 -8.46 2.57 10.89
N GLN A 204 -9.05 2.83 9.71
CA GLN A 204 -8.87 4.09 8.99
C GLN A 204 -10.17 4.58 8.33
N ARG A 205 -10.14 5.84 7.96
CA ARG A 205 -11.14 6.45 7.09
C ARG A 205 -10.44 7.24 5.99
N SER A 206 -10.72 6.86 4.74
CA SER A 206 -10.21 7.48 3.52
C SER A 206 -11.35 8.15 2.78
N ARG A 207 -11.28 9.49 2.62
CA ARG A 207 -12.38 10.28 2.04
C ARG A 207 -11.83 11.34 1.10
N TYR A 208 -12.49 11.50 -0.04
CA TYR A 208 -12.31 12.67 -0.89
C TYR A 208 -12.81 13.93 -0.16
N SER A 209 -12.22 15.08 -0.44
CA SER A 209 -12.59 16.37 0.15
C SER A 209 -13.97 16.84 -0.34
N GLY A 210 -14.32 16.52 -1.59
CA GLY A 210 -15.62 16.70 -2.21
C GLY A 210 -16.23 15.37 -2.67
N PRO A 211 -17.49 15.36 -3.10
CA PRO A 211 -18.03 14.24 -3.85
C PRO A 211 -17.25 14.05 -5.16
N GLU A 212 -16.78 12.85 -5.43
CA GLU A 212 -16.04 12.50 -6.67
C GLU A 212 -16.97 11.78 -7.63
N GLN A 213 -17.11 12.32 -8.84
CA GLN A 213 -17.82 11.66 -9.92
C GLN A 213 -16.88 10.61 -10.53
N TRP A 214 -17.23 9.36 -10.42
CA TRP A 214 -16.40 8.23 -10.80
C TRP A 214 -16.94 7.44 -12.00
N SER A 215 -18.19 7.72 -12.39
CA SER A 215 -18.89 7.13 -13.54
C SER A 215 -19.20 8.21 -14.55
N GLU A 216 -19.24 7.84 -15.83
CA GLU A 216 -19.71 8.70 -16.93
C GLU A 216 -21.23 8.88 -16.91
N ASP A 217 -21.97 7.91 -16.33
CA ASP A 217 -23.41 8.00 -16.15
C ASP A 217 -23.75 9.02 -15.05
N ALA A 218 -24.31 10.16 -15.43
CA ALA A 218 -24.71 11.22 -14.53
C ALA A 218 -25.80 10.80 -13.51
N GLU A 219 -26.51 9.69 -13.75
CA GLU A 219 -27.46 9.13 -12.80
C GLU A 219 -26.78 8.34 -11.68
N VAL A 220 -25.51 7.95 -11.87
CA VAL A 220 -24.72 7.27 -10.84
C VAL A 220 -24.23 8.30 -9.81
N PRO A 221 -24.57 8.14 -8.53
CA PRO A 221 -24.24 9.13 -7.53
C PRO A 221 -22.73 9.21 -7.27
N PRO A 222 -22.18 10.43 -7.10
CA PRO A 222 -20.79 10.61 -6.74
C PRO A 222 -20.51 10.07 -5.33
N VAL A 223 -19.27 9.69 -5.08
CA VAL A 223 -18.85 9.10 -3.80
C VAL A 223 -17.84 9.99 -3.07
N ARG A 224 -17.82 9.89 -1.74
CA ARG A 224 -16.77 10.49 -0.90
C ARG A 224 -15.82 9.45 -0.32
N ARG A 225 -16.23 8.19 -0.24
CA ARG A 225 -15.35 7.11 0.21
C ARG A 225 -14.39 6.77 -0.93
N MET A 226 -13.09 6.72 -0.64
CA MET A 226 -12.12 6.31 -1.64
C MET A 226 -12.32 4.83 -1.99
N PHE A 227 -12.21 4.52 -3.28
CA PHE A 227 -12.27 3.15 -3.76
C PHE A 227 -11.03 2.36 -3.33
N ARG A 228 -11.17 1.05 -3.22
CA ARG A 228 -10.12 0.08 -2.92
C ARG A 228 -9.33 0.37 -1.64
N THR A 229 -9.97 1.06 -0.69
CA THR A 229 -9.40 1.40 0.60
C THR A 229 -10.28 0.84 1.71
N PRO A 230 -9.92 -0.30 2.32
CA PRO A 230 -10.67 -0.86 3.44
C PRO A 230 -10.58 0.03 4.67
N ASP A 231 -11.69 0.18 5.40
CA ASP A 231 -11.71 0.94 6.65
C ASP A 231 -11.08 0.15 7.83
N LEU A 232 -11.00 -1.18 7.72
CA LEU A 232 -10.38 -2.06 8.70
C LEU A 232 -9.59 -3.17 8.01
N TYR A 233 -8.35 -3.37 8.41
CA TYR A 233 -7.54 -4.50 7.97
C TYR A 233 -6.48 -4.86 9.01
N GLY A 234 -5.92 -6.05 8.91
CA GLY A 234 -4.92 -6.49 9.85
C GLY A 234 -4.26 -7.80 9.47
N TYR A 235 -3.29 -8.18 10.26
CA TYR A 235 -2.53 -9.40 10.08
C TYR A 235 -2.18 -10.05 11.43
N PHE A 236 -1.84 -11.31 11.38
CA PHE A 236 -1.22 -11.99 12.50
C PHE A 236 -0.20 -13.05 12.03
N THR A 237 0.76 -13.31 12.89
CA THR A 237 1.73 -14.41 12.75
C THR A 237 1.88 -15.08 14.10
N ALA A 238 1.59 -16.37 14.15
CA ALA A 238 1.76 -17.21 15.34
C ALA A 238 2.77 -18.31 15.01
N SER A 239 3.91 -18.31 15.72
CA SER A 239 4.99 -19.28 15.54
C SER A 239 5.08 -20.20 16.74
N PHE A 240 4.98 -21.50 16.49
CA PHE A 240 5.09 -22.57 17.48
C PHE A 240 6.35 -23.41 17.24
N LYS A 241 7.19 -23.52 18.23
CA LYS A 241 8.43 -24.32 18.22
C LYS A 241 8.44 -25.28 19.43
N PRO A 242 7.45 -26.20 19.53
CA PRO A 242 7.33 -27.08 20.72
C PRO A 242 8.47 -28.06 20.86
N LEU A 243 9.15 -28.39 19.77
CA LEU A 243 10.30 -29.29 19.70
C LEU A 243 11.48 -28.55 19.05
N ARG A 244 12.71 -28.95 19.38
CA ARG A 244 13.94 -28.31 18.91
C ARG A 244 14.09 -28.24 17.38
N ARG A 245 13.37 -29.07 16.64
CA ARG A 245 13.50 -29.22 15.18
C ARG A 245 12.20 -29.05 14.41
N PHE A 246 11.12 -28.78 15.13
CA PHE A 246 9.80 -28.61 14.52
C PHE A 246 9.31 -27.18 14.69
N THR A 247 8.83 -26.62 13.60
CA THR A 247 8.19 -25.29 13.57
C THR A 247 6.83 -25.40 12.89
N ALA A 248 5.83 -24.80 13.50
CA ALA A 248 4.53 -24.59 12.90
C ALA A 248 4.22 -23.09 12.91
N ASP A 249 4.01 -22.51 11.75
CA ASP A 249 3.68 -21.11 11.57
C ASP A 249 2.26 -20.99 11.03
N VAL A 250 1.45 -20.17 11.70
CA VAL A 250 0.11 -19.78 11.21
C VAL A 250 0.17 -18.28 10.95
N THR A 251 -0.12 -17.88 9.72
CA THR A 251 -0.17 -16.47 9.34
C THR A 251 -1.54 -16.14 8.78
N GLY A 252 -1.98 -14.92 8.97
CA GLY A 252 -3.24 -14.47 8.39
C GLY A 252 -3.21 -12.99 8.06
N THR A 253 -3.89 -12.65 6.97
CA THR A 253 -4.20 -11.28 6.57
C THR A 253 -5.71 -11.16 6.41
N CYS A 254 -6.32 -10.22 7.11
CA CYS A 254 -7.74 -9.92 7.00
C CYS A 254 -7.93 -8.53 6.41
N THR A 255 -8.75 -8.42 5.38
CA THR A 255 -9.15 -7.17 4.75
C THR A 255 -10.65 -7.00 4.91
N GLY A 256 -11.06 -5.94 5.58
CA GLY A 256 -12.46 -5.60 5.78
C GLY A 256 -13.13 -5.08 4.50
N GLU A 257 -14.37 -4.67 4.65
CA GLU A 257 -15.16 -4.13 3.56
C GLU A 257 -14.53 -2.88 2.95
N MET A 258 -14.49 -2.83 1.61
CA MET A 258 -14.07 -1.67 0.85
C MET A 258 -15.04 -1.40 -0.29
N LEU A 259 -15.06 -0.17 -0.78
CA LEU A 259 -15.81 0.21 -1.96
C LEU A 259 -14.97 -0.11 -3.19
N VAL A 260 -15.57 -0.78 -4.19
CA VAL A 260 -14.96 -1.05 -5.50
C VAL A 260 -15.89 -0.61 -6.61
N GLN A 261 -15.32 -0.21 -7.72
CA GLN A 261 -16.07 0.08 -8.94
C GLN A 261 -16.40 -1.23 -9.62
N HIS A 262 -17.61 -1.33 -10.17
CA HIS A 262 -18.05 -2.39 -11.05
C HIS A 262 -18.69 -1.69 -12.25
N MET A 263 -17.97 -1.66 -13.36
CA MET A 263 -18.36 -0.93 -14.55
C MET A 263 -19.40 -1.72 -15.35
N ALA A 264 -20.28 -1.00 -16.05
CA ALA A 264 -21.29 -1.58 -16.91
C ALA A 264 -20.69 -2.52 -17.97
N GLY A 265 -21.36 -3.64 -18.22
CA GLY A 265 -20.89 -4.68 -19.13
C GLY A 265 -21.66 -5.98 -18.96
N SER A 266 -20.97 -7.12 -19.07
CA SER A 266 -21.62 -8.43 -18.97
C SER A 266 -22.17 -8.75 -17.58
N GLY A 267 -21.66 -8.10 -16.52
CA GLY A 267 -22.04 -8.39 -15.13
C GLY A 267 -23.16 -7.51 -14.59
N VAL A 268 -23.18 -6.25 -15.02
CA VAL A 268 -24.16 -5.23 -14.58
C VAL A 268 -24.55 -4.32 -15.74
N ASP A 269 -25.81 -3.87 -15.73
CA ASP A 269 -26.35 -3.02 -16.82
C ASP A 269 -25.89 -1.55 -16.72
N ARG A 270 -25.41 -1.13 -15.55
CA ARG A 270 -24.88 0.22 -15.29
C ARG A 270 -23.74 0.18 -14.25
N ASP A 271 -22.94 1.22 -14.21
CA ASP A 271 -21.87 1.35 -13.22
C ASP A 271 -22.42 1.32 -11.79
N VAL A 272 -21.84 0.49 -10.94
CA VAL A 272 -22.27 0.31 -9.54
C VAL A 272 -21.07 0.38 -8.60
N ALA A 273 -21.19 1.15 -7.53
CA ALA A 273 -20.23 1.13 -6.43
C ALA A 273 -20.59 -0.03 -5.48
N VAL A 274 -19.80 -1.10 -5.52
CA VAL A 274 -20.03 -2.32 -4.74
C VAL A 274 -19.22 -2.30 -3.46
N THR A 275 -19.84 -2.67 -2.33
CA THR A 275 -19.12 -2.92 -1.07
C THR A 275 -18.72 -4.39 -1.01
N THR A 276 -17.42 -4.65 -0.96
CA THR A 276 -16.88 -6.01 -0.89
C THR A 276 -17.14 -6.66 0.47
N PRO A 277 -17.25 -7.98 0.53
CA PRO A 277 -17.23 -8.69 1.82
C PRO A 277 -15.84 -8.61 2.49
N THR A 278 -15.78 -8.92 3.78
CA THR A 278 -14.51 -9.12 4.49
C THR A 278 -13.85 -10.44 4.05
N PHE A 279 -12.55 -10.39 3.80
CA PHE A 279 -11.74 -11.56 3.48
C PHE A 279 -10.66 -11.79 4.53
N CYS A 280 -10.46 -13.06 4.89
CA CYS A 280 -9.30 -13.48 5.68
C CYS A 280 -8.56 -14.60 4.94
N ASP A 281 -7.34 -14.32 4.54
CA ASP A 281 -6.40 -15.30 4.00
C ASP A 281 -5.55 -15.84 5.15
N VAL A 282 -5.74 -17.12 5.50
CA VAL A 282 -5.02 -17.78 6.59
C VAL A 282 -4.21 -18.94 6.03
N ASN A 283 -2.96 -19.01 6.43
CA ASN A 283 -1.96 -19.93 5.92
C ASN A 283 -1.35 -20.75 7.08
N LEU A 284 -1.02 -22.00 6.81
CA LEU A 284 -0.30 -22.89 7.72
C LEU A 284 0.96 -23.40 7.02
N ARG A 285 2.09 -23.29 7.71
CA ARG A 285 3.34 -23.89 7.32
C ARG A 285 3.88 -24.77 8.45
N LEU A 286 4.23 -25.98 8.14
CA LEU A 286 4.93 -26.91 9.04
C LEU A 286 6.32 -27.14 8.49
N ALA A 287 7.33 -27.17 9.36
CA ALA A 287 8.71 -27.42 8.97
C ALA A 287 9.41 -28.32 10.00
N TYR A 288 10.25 -29.21 9.52
CA TYR A 288 11.06 -30.09 10.33
C TYR A 288 12.52 -30.11 9.86
N ASP A 289 13.45 -29.83 10.77
CA ASP A 289 14.88 -29.77 10.51
C ASP A 289 15.55 -31.11 10.81
N LEU A 290 16.09 -31.75 9.77
CA LEU A 290 16.89 -32.96 9.85
C LEU A 290 18.38 -32.59 9.78
N ARG A 291 19.13 -32.82 10.85
CA ARG A 291 20.58 -32.67 10.83
C ARG A 291 21.17 -33.93 10.16
N ILE A 292 21.73 -33.77 8.96
CA ILE A 292 22.28 -34.88 8.19
C ILE A 292 23.73 -35.13 8.59
N TYR A 293 24.57 -34.13 8.59
CA TYR A 293 25.98 -34.25 8.89
C TYR A 293 26.58 -32.94 9.35
N LYS A 294 27.30 -32.95 10.50
CA LYS A 294 27.94 -31.74 11.09
C LYS A 294 27.02 -30.51 11.04
N GLU A 295 27.30 -29.59 10.12
CA GLU A 295 26.54 -28.33 9.95
C GLU A 295 25.46 -28.44 8.86
N ILE A 296 25.43 -29.55 8.10
CA ILE A 296 24.45 -29.75 7.04
C ILE A 296 23.08 -30.08 7.64
N THR A 297 22.13 -29.24 7.37
CA THR A 297 20.74 -29.41 7.79
C THR A 297 19.81 -29.48 6.56
N LEU A 298 18.97 -30.50 6.51
CA LEU A 298 17.85 -30.60 5.57
C LEU A 298 16.56 -30.19 6.28
N GLN A 299 15.95 -29.11 5.87
CA GLN A 299 14.61 -28.75 6.30
C GLN A 299 13.59 -29.31 5.30
N LEU A 300 12.68 -30.12 5.78
CA LEU A 300 11.48 -30.50 5.03
C LEU A 300 10.33 -29.62 5.51
N TYR A 301 9.59 -29.05 4.56
CA TYR A 301 8.45 -28.20 4.91
C TYR A 301 7.29 -28.43 3.95
N GLY A 302 6.10 -28.12 4.44
CA GLY A 302 4.88 -28.13 3.66
C GLY A 302 3.77 -27.36 4.36
N GLY A 303 2.70 -27.10 3.64
CA GLY A 303 1.62 -26.33 4.20
C GLY A 303 0.44 -26.14 3.28
N VAL A 304 -0.46 -25.28 3.76
CA VAL A 304 -1.68 -24.89 3.07
C VAL A 304 -1.74 -23.37 3.04
N GLN A 305 -1.91 -22.82 1.87
CA GLN A 305 -2.24 -21.39 1.69
C GLN A 305 -3.75 -21.25 1.53
N ASN A 306 -4.28 -20.13 2.04
CA ASN A 306 -5.70 -19.81 2.02
C ASN A 306 -6.58 -20.97 2.50
N ILE A 307 -6.39 -21.39 3.75
CA ILE A 307 -7.05 -22.55 4.36
C ILE A 307 -8.59 -22.50 4.21
N PHE A 308 -9.16 -21.29 4.32
CA PHE A 308 -10.61 -21.10 4.24
C PHE A 308 -11.12 -20.94 2.81
N ASN A 309 -10.22 -20.98 1.82
CA ASN A 309 -10.56 -20.79 0.40
C ASN A 309 -11.35 -19.49 0.19
N ALA A 310 -10.88 -18.40 0.82
CA ALA A 310 -11.49 -17.08 0.76
C ALA A 310 -10.98 -16.35 -0.50
N TYR A 311 -11.82 -16.25 -1.52
CA TYR A 311 -11.55 -15.49 -2.75
C TYR A 311 -12.86 -14.99 -3.34
N GLN A 312 -12.77 -14.05 -4.26
CA GLN A 312 -13.91 -13.52 -5.00
C GLN A 312 -14.60 -14.66 -5.78
N LYS A 313 -15.94 -14.67 -5.79
CA LYS A 313 -16.73 -15.70 -6.48
C LYS A 313 -17.65 -15.14 -7.56
N ASP A 314 -17.80 -13.83 -7.58
CA ASP A 314 -18.69 -13.05 -8.45
C ASP A 314 -17.93 -12.30 -9.54
N PHE A 315 -16.90 -12.95 -10.12
CA PHE A 315 -16.19 -12.41 -11.28
C PHE A 315 -17.12 -12.28 -12.46
N ASP A 316 -17.01 -11.17 -13.17
CA ASP A 316 -17.65 -11.03 -14.47
C ASP A 316 -17.12 -12.05 -15.46
N GLN A 317 -17.98 -12.45 -16.38
CA GLN A 317 -17.67 -13.42 -17.43
C GLN A 317 -18.07 -12.85 -18.81
N GLY A 318 -17.46 -13.39 -19.86
CA GLY A 318 -17.76 -12.99 -21.23
C GLY A 318 -16.80 -11.95 -21.80
N ALA A 319 -17.09 -11.52 -23.01
CA ALA A 319 -16.24 -10.60 -23.78
C ALA A 319 -16.25 -9.17 -23.22
N GLU A 320 -17.40 -8.74 -22.72
CA GLU A 320 -17.62 -7.39 -22.18
C GLU A 320 -17.56 -7.35 -20.64
N ARG A 321 -16.80 -8.27 -20.03
CA ARG A 321 -16.64 -8.30 -18.59
C ARG A 321 -15.80 -7.12 -18.09
N ASP A 322 -16.14 -6.57 -16.93
CA ASP A 322 -15.27 -5.64 -16.23
C ASP A 322 -14.06 -6.38 -15.64
N SER A 323 -12.91 -6.29 -16.34
CA SER A 323 -11.65 -6.89 -15.89
C SER A 323 -11.07 -6.18 -14.66
N GLY A 324 -11.52 -4.98 -14.38
CA GLY A 324 -11.16 -4.21 -13.18
C GLY A 324 -11.94 -4.63 -11.93
N TYR A 325 -13.06 -5.36 -12.08
CA TYR A 325 -13.85 -5.85 -10.95
C TYR A 325 -13.22 -7.08 -10.31
N VAL A 326 -12.05 -6.87 -9.72
CA VAL A 326 -11.26 -7.90 -9.01
C VAL A 326 -10.92 -7.41 -7.61
N TYR A 327 -11.18 -8.23 -6.60
CA TYR A 327 -10.92 -7.95 -5.20
C TYR A 327 -10.69 -9.23 -4.38
N GLY A 328 -10.17 -9.10 -3.16
CA GLY A 328 -9.91 -10.24 -2.27
C GLY A 328 -8.59 -10.96 -2.57
N PRO A 329 -8.35 -12.11 -1.94
CA PRO A 329 -7.19 -12.94 -2.20
C PRO A 329 -7.13 -13.40 -3.64
N SER A 330 -5.95 -13.28 -4.26
CA SER A 330 -5.75 -13.59 -5.69
C SER A 330 -5.66 -15.09 -5.99
N MET A 331 -5.43 -15.93 -4.97
CA MET A 331 -5.23 -17.36 -5.13
C MET A 331 -6.20 -18.16 -4.27
N PRO A 332 -6.84 -19.21 -4.81
CA PRO A 332 -7.62 -20.15 -4.02
C PRO A 332 -6.72 -20.98 -3.11
N ARG A 333 -7.34 -21.83 -2.27
CA ARG A 333 -6.60 -22.77 -1.43
C ARG A 333 -5.61 -23.56 -2.26
N SER A 334 -4.36 -23.55 -1.82
CA SER A 334 -3.28 -24.30 -2.46
C SER A 334 -2.43 -25.05 -1.42
N TRP A 335 -1.78 -26.12 -1.85
CA TRP A 335 -0.90 -26.95 -1.04
C TRP A 335 0.50 -26.85 -1.59
N PHE A 336 1.47 -26.84 -0.70
CA PHE A 336 2.88 -26.83 -1.11
C PHE A 336 3.70 -27.76 -0.24
N VAL A 337 4.78 -28.28 -0.82
CA VAL A 337 5.80 -29.06 -0.15
C VAL A 337 7.16 -28.66 -0.72
N GLY A 338 8.17 -28.65 0.11
CA GLY A 338 9.53 -28.29 -0.32
C GLY A 338 10.60 -28.82 0.62
N ALA A 339 11.83 -28.71 0.17
CA ALA A 339 13.03 -29.05 0.91
C ALA A 339 14.08 -27.95 0.76
N LYS A 340 14.80 -27.64 1.84
CA LYS A 340 15.90 -26.67 1.86
C LYS A 340 17.11 -27.30 2.54
N ILE A 341 18.25 -27.27 1.86
CA ILE A 341 19.53 -27.68 2.43
C ILE A 341 20.31 -26.43 2.82
N SER A 342 20.82 -26.43 4.05
CA SER A 342 21.72 -25.40 4.58
C SER A 342 23.02 -26.05 5.02
N PHE A 343 24.15 -25.42 4.71
CA PHE A 343 25.50 -25.88 5.01
C PHE A 343 26.40 -24.73 5.44
#